data_8fc39c687fc43a16dd78bfca648539cf
#
_entry.id   8fc39c687fc43a16dd78bfca648539cf
#
_cell.length_a   1.000
_cell.length_b   1.000
_cell.length_c   1.000
_cell.angle_alpha   90.00
_cell.angle_beta   90.00
_cell.angle_gamma   90.00
#
_symmetry.space_group_name_H-M   'P 1'
#
loop_
_entity.id
_entity.type
_entity.pdbx_description
1 polymer ?
#
loop_
_entity_poly.entity_id
_entity_poly.type
_entity_poly.pdbx_seq_one_letter_code
_entity_poly.pdbx_strand_id
1 'polypeptide(L)'
;MEFDYVCHFLYSDYGISRIDLPPGVTHEGKPYIDISSSFIRGQKKDDNNNIILVPKFLYEKIKIIYNERIVPLFGEYSESGVLIKRGLIDFIDRADNPTGIYKNILNFADARGTFVKEEYFSERTNKTESRIVGYKPNNPDEYVIVILDTIRKVRRERNFSLKETVDKTIEYATELRNFLKYTFVPIVHLNREMADIERLKFMGDLIFPQPETIKETGNLSEEATHIFTMFNPNDERYNLTKHFGLVIKDSKRNELYPNLRTIHLVESRYVPYPQHFRVNMNGALKDFKKFEE
;
A
#
# COMPACT_ATOMS: atom_id res chain seq x y z
N MET A 1 11.07 3.40 -4.77
CA MET A 1 9.94 2.53 -5.09
C MET A 1 10.26 1.54 -6.21
N GLU A 2 10.57 1.95 -7.46
CA GLU A 2 10.91 1.02 -8.56
C GLU A 2 12.01 0.03 -8.19
N PHE A 3 13.09 0.48 -7.54
CA PHE A 3 14.18 -0.39 -7.10
C PHE A 3 13.76 -1.42 -6.04
N ASP A 4 12.72 -1.16 -5.25
CA ASP A 4 12.20 -2.16 -4.31
C ASP A 4 11.48 -3.28 -5.05
N TYR A 5 10.76 -2.96 -6.14
CA TYR A 5 10.16 -3.95 -7.02
C TYR A 5 11.23 -4.74 -7.80
N VAL A 6 12.32 -4.08 -8.22
CA VAL A 6 13.47 -4.80 -8.81
C VAL A 6 14.03 -5.84 -7.83
N CYS A 7 14.18 -5.46 -6.54
CA CYS A 7 14.61 -6.41 -5.50
C CYS A 7 13.63 -7.58 -5.35
N HIS A 8 12.33 -7.28 -5.35
CA HIS A 8 11.30 -8.31 -5.29
C HIS A 8 11.40 -9.29 -6.47
N PHE A 9 11.52 -8.81 -7.71
CA PHE A 9 11.62 -9.65 -8.90
C PHE A 9 12.95 -10.39 -9.00
N LEU A 10 14.06 -9.83 -8.51
CA LEU A 10 15.32 -10.57 -8.39
C LEU A 10 15.18 -11.81 -7.51
N TYR A 11 14.41 -11.68 -6.43
CA TYR A 11 14.12 -12.82 -5.56
C TYR A 11 13.08 -13.77 -6.17
N SER A 12 11.91 -13.27 -6.61
CA SER A 12 10.81 -14.11 -7.08
C SER A 12 11.13 -14.88 -8.34
N ASP A 13 11.79 -14.22 -9.31
CA ASP A 13 12.05 -14.80 -10.64
C ASP A 13 13.38 -15.54 -10.72
N TYR A 14 14.36 -15.17 -9.88
CA TYR A 14 15.74 -15.72 -9.96
C TYR A 14 16.26 -16.30 -8.65
N GLY A 15 15.53 -16.19 -7.54
CA GLY A 15 15.95 -16.65 -6.21
C GLY A 15 17.13 -15.87 -5.61
N ILE A 16 17.42 -14.66 -6.14
CA ILE A 16 18.57 -13.87 -5.72
C ILE A 16 18.17 -12.92 -4.58
N SER A 17 18.57 -13.25 -3.36
CA SER A 17 18.36 -12.40 -2.18
C SER A 17 19.64 -11.76 -1.64
N ARG A 18 20.81 -12.28 -2.04
CA ARG A 18 22.13 -11.81 -1.62
C ARG A 18 23.19 -12.09 -2.68
N ILE A 19 24.30 -11.40 -2.57
CA ILE A 19 25.48 -11.57 -3.43
C ILE A 19 26.70 -11.78 -2.55
N ASP A 20 27.51 -12.79 -2.86
CA ASP A 20 28.80 -13.00 -2.23
C ASP A 20 29.78 -11.92 -2.72
N LEU A 21 30.55 -11.38 -1.79
CA LEU A 21 31.55 -10.37 -2.06
C LEU A 21 32.87 -11.01 -2.49
N PRO A 22 33.75 -10.30 -3.20
CA PRO A 22 35.08 -10.80 -3.54
C PRO A 22 35.88 -11.20 -2.30
N PRO A 23 36.82 -12.14 -2.40
CA PRO A 23 37.67 -12.55 -1.29
C PRO A 23 38.34 -11.34 -0.61
N GLY A 24 38.25 -11.28 0.70
CA GLY A 24 38.80 -10.19 1.50
C GLY A 24 37.95 -8.92 1.57
N VAL A 25 36.80 -8.87 0.90
CA VAL A 25 35.83 -7.78 1.00
C VAL A 25 34.70 -8.21 1.93
N THR A 26 34.35 -7.36 2.89
CA THR A 26 33.24 -7.60 3.81
C THR A 26 32.34 -6.36 3.89
N HIS A 27 31.06 -6.59 4.21
CA HIS A 27 30.07 -5.55 4.50
C HIS A 27 29.40 -5.89 5.84
N GLU A 28 29.52 -4.99 6.82
CA GLU A 28 29.04 -5.23 8.19
C GLU A 28 29.57 -6.57 8.79
N GLY A 29 30.86 -6.84 8.51
CA GLY A 29 31.56 -8.08 8.94
C GLY A 29 31.16 -9.36 8.20
N LYS A 30 30.32 -9.27 7.15
CA LYS A 30 29.85 -10.43 6.38
C LYS A 30 30.52 -10.50 5.01
N PRO A 31 30.85 -11.72 4.50
CA PRO A 31 31.42 -11.89 3.17
C PRO A 31 30.37 -11.81 2.02
N TYR A 32 29.20 -11.31 2.31
CA TYR A 32 28.10 -11.12 1.36
C TYR A 32 27.32 -9.84 1.64
N ILE A 33 26.53 -9.42 0.67
CA ILE A 33 25.61 -8.28 0.81
C ILE A 33 24.18 -8.70 0.40
N ASP A 34 23.22 -8.33 1.20
CA ASP A 34 21.80 -8.56 0.88
C ASP A 34 21.34 -7.60 -0.22
N ILE A 35 20.52 -8.11 -1.16
CA ILE A 35 19.93 -7.29 -2.22
C ILE A 35 18.98 -6.29 -1.58
N SER A 36 19.20 -5.02 -1.91
CA SER A 36 18.39 -3.91 -1.45
C SER A 36 18.39 -2.77 -2.48
N SER A 37 17.40 -1.90 -2.42
CA SER A 37 17.35 -0.75 -3.32
C SER A 37 18.57 0.17 -3.18
N SER A 38 19.14 0.29 -1.98
CA SER A 38 20.39 1.04 -1.76
C SER A 38 21.61 0.37 -2.37
N PHE A 39 21.68 -0.98 -2.37
CA PHE A 39 22.75 -1.71 -3.06
C PHE A 39 22.63 -1.53 -4.58
N ILE A 40 21.47 -1.73 -5.17
CA ILE A 40 21.25 -1.58 -6.62
C ILE A 40 21.57 -0.16 -7.09
N ARG A 41 21.33 0.85 -6.25
CA ARG A 41 21.70 2.25 -6.52
C ARG A 41 23.17 2.57 -6.32
N GLY A 42 24.01 1.61 -5.95
CA GLY A 42 25.43 1.84 -5.69
C GLY A 42 25.72 2.68 -4.45
N GLN A 43 24.84 2.65 -3.46
CA GLN A 43 24.95 3.44 -2.22
C GLN A 43 25.56 2.63 -1.07
N LYS A 44 25.77 1.33 -1.24
CA LYS A 44 26.37 0.47 -0.22
C LYS A 44 27.87 0.45 -0.33
N LYS A 45 28.54 0.39 0.82
CA LYS A 45 29.99 0.41 0.94
C LYS A 45 30.47 -0.81 1.72
N ASP A 46 31.68 -1.25 1.41
CA ASP A 46 32.39 -2.27 2.19
C ASP A 46 32.89 -1.72 3.53
N ASP A 47 33.46 -2.57 4.38
CA ASP A 47 33.99 -2.18 5.70
C ASP A 47 35.23 -1.27 5.57
N ASN A 48 35.81 -1.16 4.39
CA ASN A 48 36.90 -0.22 4.06
C ASN A 48 36.38 1.09 3.43
N ASN A 49 35.06 1.31 3.44
CA ASN A 49 34.38 2.50 2.90
C ASN A 49 34.42 2.66 1.37
N ASN A 50 34.75 1.59 0.62
CA ASN A 50 34.68 1.58 -0.84
C ASN A 50 33.27 1.22 -1.30
N ILE A 51 32.81 1.80 -2.41
CA ILE A 51 31.50 1.48 -3.00
C ILE A 51 31.52 0.03 -3.50
N ILE A 52 30.54 -0.76 -3.08
CA ILE A 52 30.32 -2.12 -3.59
C ILE A 52 29.59 -2.01 -4.93
N LEU A 53 30.29 -2.45 -5.99
CA LEU A 53 29.74 -2.42 -7.33
C LEU A 53 28.73 -3.54 -7.57
N VAL A 54 27.66 -3.24 -8.29
CA VAL A 54 26.69 -4.25 -8.75
C VAL A 54 27.38 -5.14 -9.78
N PRO A 55 27.46 -6.48 -9.59
CA PRO A 55 28.09 -7.38 -10.53
C PRO A 55 27.41 -7.37 -11.90
N LYS A 56 28.19 -7.57 -12.98
CA LYS A 56 27.68 -7.53 -14.36
C LYS A 56 26.49 -8.48 -14.58
N PHE A 57 26.58 -9.73 -14.07
CA PHE A 57 25.50 -10.70 -14.22
C PHE A 57 24.20 -10.25 -13.56
N LEU A 58 24.29 -9.54 -12.43
CA LEU A 58 23.13 -8.99 -11.73
C LEU A 58 22.57 -7.79 -12.50
N TYR A 59 23.44 -6.94 -13.05
CA TYR A 59 23.03 -5.82 -13.89
C TYR A 59 22.21 -6.25 -15.11
N GLU A 60 22.62 -7.34 -15.78
CA GLU A 60 21.86 -7.90 -16.92
C GLU A 60 20.47 -8.39 -16.49
N LYS A 61 20.38 -9.05 -15.34
CA LYS A 61 19.06 -9.45 -14.79
C LYS A 61 18.19 -8.25 -14.43
N ILE A 62 18.78 -7.24 -13.79
CA ILE A 62 18.07 -5.99 -13.46
C ILE A 62 17.52 -5.35 -14.75
N LYS A 63 18.28 -5.32 -15.83
CA LYS A 63 17.85 -4.77 -17.12
C LYS A 63 16.67 -5.55 -17.71
N ILE A 64 16.69 -6.88 -17.62
CA ILE A 64 15.57 -7.73 -18.05
C ILE A 64 14.32 -7.41 -17.21
N ILE A 65 14.45 -7.43 -15.87
CA ILE A 65 13.36 -7.11 -14.96
C ILE A 65 12.81 -5.71 -15.26
N TYR A 66 13.68 -4.72 -15.48
CA TYR A 66 13.25 -3.36 -15.78
C TYR A 66 12.35 -3.34 -17.02
N ASN A 67 12.78 -3.94 -18.11
CA ASN A 67 12.03 -3.92 -19.36
C ASN A 67 10.75 -4.77 -19.31
N GLU A 68 10.79 -5.93 -18.68
CA GLU A 68 9.69 -6.91 -18.71
C GLU A 68 8.68 -6.74 -17.56
N ARG A 69 9.09 -6.14 -16.44
CA ARG A 69 8.26 -6.00 -15.23
C ARG A 69 8.02 -4.55 -14.85
N ILE A 70 9.08 -3.74 -14.79
CA ILE A 70 8.97 -2.36 -14.28
C ILE A 70 8.30 -1.44 -15.29
N VAL A 71 8.75 -1.44 -16.54
CA VAL A 71 8.17 -0.61 -17.61
C VAL A 71 6.68 -0.88 -17.82
N PRO A 72 6.18 -2.13 -17.85
CA PRO A 72 4.74 -2.39 -17.94
C PRO A 72 3.96 -1.86 -16.74
N LEU A 73 4.54 -1.85 -15.54
CA LEU A 73 3.87 -1.37 -14.33
C LEU A 73 3.88 0.17 -14.23
N PHE A 74 5.03 0.79 -14.39
CA PHE A 74 5.24 2.22 -14.08
C PHE A 74 5.35 3.11 -15.31
N GLY A 75 5.47 2.51 -16.49
CA GLY A 75 5.68 3.24 -17.73
C GLY A 75 7.16 3.46 -18.04
N GLU A 76 7.41 4.04 -19.19
CA GLU A 76 8.74 4.39 -19.68
C GLU A 76 8.89 5.91 -19.72
N TYR A 77 10.00 6.39 -19.19
CA TYR A 77 10.32 7.81 -19.15
C TYR A 77 11.63 8.07 -19.92
N SER A 78 11.70 9.21 -20.59
CA SER A 78 12.94 9.68 -21.20
C SER A 78 13.96 10.05 -20.12
N GLU A 79 15.23 10.26 -20.52
CA GLU A 79 16.27 10.78 -19.63
C GLU A 79 15.91 12.16 -19.01
N SER A 80 15.09 12.95 -19.71
CA SER A 80 14.56 14.23 -19.22
C SER A 80 13.31 14.08 -18.34
N GLY A 81 12.87 12.85 -18.01
CA GLY A 81 11.71 12.58 -17.17
C GLY A 81 10.35 12.74 -17.87
N VAL A 82 10.34 12.84 -19.20
CA VAL A 82 9.08 12.89 -19.97
C VAL A 82 8.53 11.48 -20.14
N LEU A 83 7.25 11.29 -19.88
CA LEU A 83 6.56 10.03 -20.06
C LEU A 83 6.49 9.65 -21.56
N ILE A 84 7.16 8.55 -21.93
CA ILE A 84 7.14 7.97 -23.29
C ILE A 84 5.98 7.00 -23.43
N LYS A 85 5.83 6.11 -22.45
CA LYS A 85 4.79 5.07 -22.43
C LYS A 85 4.18 4.98 -21.05
N ARG A 86 2.85 4.99 -20.97
CA ARG A 86 2.14 4.84 -19.69
C ARG A 86 2.16 3.39 -19.21
N GLY A 87 2.38 3.19 -17.93
CA GLY A 87 2.25 1.90 -17.25
C GLY A 87 0.85 1.68 -16.67
N LEU A 88 0.73 0.60 -15.91
CA LEU A 88 -0.51 0.25 -15.18
C LEU A 88 -0.69 1.08 -13.90
N ILE A 89 0.39 1.62 -13.33
CA ILE A 89 0.40 2.34 -12.06
C ILE A 89 0.76 3.81 -12.32
N ASP A 90 -0.16 4.70 -11.99
CA ASP A 90 0.10 6.14 -11.96
C ASP A 90 0.37 6.58 -10.51
N PHE A 91 1.51 7.22 -10.27
CA PHE A 91 1.87 7.76 -8.96
C PHE A 91 1.62 9.25 -8.86
N ILE A 92 0.98 9.64 -7.77
CA ILE A 92 0.86 11.04 -7.37
C ILE A 92 1.57 11.14 -6.01
N ASP A 93 2.84 11.56 -6.01
CA ASP A 93 3.70 11.63 -4.83
C ASP A 93 3.60 12.96 -4.07
N ARG A 94 2.85 13.92 -4.59
CA ARG A 94 2.60 15.20 -3.94
C ARG A 94 1.44 15.09 -2.94
N ALA A 95 1.62 15.71 -1.77
CA ALA A 95 0.55 15.86 -0.82
C ALA A 95 -0.46 16.90 -1.33
N ASP A 96 -1.67 16.48 -1.62
CA ASP A 96 -2.78 17.34 -2.03
C ASP A 96 -3.87 17.38 -0.94
N ASN A 97 -4.76 18.38 -1.01
CA ASN A 97 -5.96 18.45 -0.21
C ASN A 97 -7.10 17.63 -0.86
N PRO A 98 -8.24 17.41 -0.19
CA PRO A 98 -9.34 16.60 -0.73
C PRO A 98 -9.78 17.03 -2.13
N THR A 99 -9.93 18.34 -2.35
CA THR A 99 -10.31 18.90 -3.67
C THR A 99 -9.25 18.64 -4.74
N GLY A 100 -7.96 18.72 -4.39
CA GLY A 100 -6.85 18.40 -5.29
C GLY A 100 -6.84 16.94 -5.68
N ILE A 101 -7.04 16.02 -4.72
CA ILE A 101 -7.15 14.58 -4.95
C ILE A 101 -8.33 14.28 -5.87
N TYR A 102 -9.50 14.85 -5.58
CA TYR A 102 -10.69 14.72 -6.40
C TYR A 102 -10.43 15.12 -7.87
N LYS A 103 -9.83 16.30 -8.08
CA LYS A 103 -9.48 16.78 -9.42
C LYS A 103 -8.47 15.88 -10.14
N ASN A 104 -7.46 15.37 -9.42
CA ASN A 104 -6.47 14.45 -10.00
C ASN A 104 -7.13 13.17 -10.50
N ILE A 105 -8.08 12.62 -9.74
CA ILE A 105 -8.80 11.41 -10.14
C ILE A 105 -9.72 11.70 -11.33
N LEU A 106 -10.40 12.85 -11.37
CA LEU A 106 -11.18 13.25 -12.52
C LEU A 106 -10.32 13.43 -13.79
N ASN A 107 -9.15 14.06 -13.67
CA ASN A 107 -8.21 14.21 -14.79
C ASN A 107 -7.71 12.85 -15.28
N PHE A 108 -7.44 11.91 -14.37
CA PHE A 108 -7.09 10.54 -14.71
C PHE A 108 -8.23 9.85 -15.48
N ALA A 109 -9.46 10.01 -15.03
CA ALA A 109 -10.64 9.45 -15.68
C ALA A 109 -10.90 10.07 -17.05
N ASP A 110 -10.75 11.41 -17.19
CA ASP A 110 -10.92 12.12 -18.46
C ASP A 110 -9.96 11.61 -19.55
N ALA A 111 -8.74 11.27 -19.17
CA ALA A 111 -7.78 10.67 -20.09
C ALA A 111 -8.12 9.21 -20.49
N ARG A 112 -9.07 8.56 -19.81
CA ARG A 112 -9.41 7.13 -19.96
C ARG A 112 -10.87 6.88 -20.34
N GLY A 113 -11.66 7.93 -20.53
CA GLY A 113 -13.07 7.82 -20.88
C GLY A 113 -13.72 9.15 -21.17
N THR A 114 -15.02 9.16 -21.22
CA THR A 114 -15.83 10.34 -21.53
C THR A 114 -16.86 10.56 -20.44
N PHE A 115 -16.92 11.78 -19.90
CA PHE A 115 -17.96 12.19 -18.96
C PHE A 115 -19.28 12.46 -19.71
N VAL A 116 -20.34 11.81 -19.24
CA VAL A 116 -21.70 12.09 -19.70
C VAL A 116 -22.20 13.30 -18.91
N LYS A 117 -22.54 14.37 -19.64
CA LYS A 117 -23.02 15.62 -19.07
C LYS A 117 -24.49 15.80 -19.38
N GLU A 118 -25.22 16.36 -18.43
CA GLU A 118 -26.61 16.77 -18.57
C GLU A 118 -26.71 18.28 -18.31
N GLU A 119 -27.42 18.98 -19.17
CA GLU A 119 -27.72 20.38 -18.94
C GLU A 119 -28.96 20.52 -18.07
N TYR A 120 -28.93 21.42 -17.10
CA TYR A 120 -30.07 21.76 -16.27
C TYR A 120 -30.11 23.26 -16.02
N PHE A 121 -31.31 23.78 -15.82
CA PHE A 121 -31.48 25.18 -15.46
C PHE A 121 -31.31 25.37 -13.96
N SER A 122 -30.35 26.19 -13.57
CA SER A 122 -30.07 26.52 -12.16
C SER A 122 -30.85 27.77 -11.76
N GLU A 123 -31.86 27.61 -10.93
CA GLU A 123 -32.64 28.73 -10.39
C GLU A 123 -31.76 29.70 -9.58
N ARG A 124 -30.71 29.19 -8.91
CA ARG A 124 -29.78 29.99 -8.10
C ARG A 124 -28.97 30.98 -8.94
N THR A 125 -28.52 30.58 -10.11
CA THR A 125 -27.67 31.40 -10.99
C THR A 125 -28.43 31.98 -12.15
N ASN A 126 -29.70 31.57 -12.34
CA ASN A 126 -30.55 31.90 -13.47
C ASN A 126 -29.88 31.64 -14.83
N LYS A 127 -29.14 30.51 -14.92
CA LYS A 127 -28.39 30.07 -16.11
C LYS A 127 -28.54 28.58 -16.34
N THR A 128 -28.39 28.15 -17.58
CA THR A 128 -28.19 26.74 -17.91
C THR A 128 -26.77 26.35 -17.47
N GLU A 129 -26.70 25.38 -16.55
CA GLU A 129 -25.46 24.77 -16.03
C GLU A 129 -25.39 23.34 -16.51
N SER A 130 -24.17 22.79 -16.55
CA SER A 130 -23.93 21.41 -16.93
C SER A 130 -23.42 20.65 -15.70
N ARG A 131 -24.02 19.51 -15.39
CA ARG A 131 -23.54 18.58 -14.39
C ARG A 131 -23.11 17.27 -15.02
N ILE A 132 -22.10 16.64 -14.43
CA ILE A 132 -21.68 15.30 -14.82
C ILE A 132 -22.68 14.31 -14.20
N VAL A 133 -23.29 13.45 -15.02
CA VAL A 133 -24.27 12.44 -14.57
C VAL A 133 -23.80 11.01 -14.78
N GLY A 134 -22.68 10.80 -15.47
CA GLY A 134 -22.14 9.49 -15.71
C GLY A 134 -20.74 9.52 -16.29
N TYR A 135 -20.15 8.34 -16.41
CA TYR A 135 -18.83 8.13 -16.98
C TYR A 135 -18.85 6.89 -17.88
N LYS A 136 -18.27 6.99 -19.05
CA LYS A 136 -18.10 5.88 -19.99
C LYS A 136 -16.61 5.65 -20.22
N PRO A 137 -16.02 4.57 -19.70
CA PRO A 137 -14.60 4.26 -19.93
C PRO A 137 -14.35 3.91 -21.41
N ASN A 138 -13.17 4.24 -21.92
CA ASN A 138 -12.72 3.84 -23.25
C ASN A 138 -12.53 2.32 -23.35
N ASN A 139 -12.06 1.70 -22.26
CA ASN A 139 -11.96 0.26 -22.12
C ASN A 139 -12.89 -0.20 -20.98
N PRO A 140 -14.02 -0.86 -21.27
CA PRO A 140 -14.98 -1.30 -20.26
C PRO A 140 -14.43 -2.42 -19.36
N ASP A 141 -13.37 -3.12 -19.78
CA ASP A 141 -12.73 -4.19 -19.02
C ASP A 141 -11.59 -3.66 -18.10
N GLU A 142 -11.32 -2.36 -18.15
CA GLU A 142 -10.31 -1.74 -17.27
C GLU A 142 -10.83 -1.62 -15.84
N TYR A 143 -10.14 -2.23 -14.90
CA TYR A 143 -10.43 -2.14 -13.47
C TYR A 143 -9.47 -1.16 -12.79
N VAL A 144 -9.99 -0.08 -12.25
CA VAL A 144 -9.18 0.97 -11.61
C VAL A 144 -9.28 0.90 -10.10
N ILE A 145 -8.11 0.83 -9.46
CA ILE A 145 -7.96 0.88 -7.99
C ILE A 145 -7.23 2.17 -7.62
N VAL A 146 -7.85 2.97 -6.77
CA VAL A 146 -7.27 4.19 -6.21
C VAL A 146 -6.83 3.92 -4.78
N ILE A 147 -5.51 3.99 -4.52
CA ILE A 147 -4.93 3.76 -3.21
C ILE A 147 -4.53 5.12 -2.60
N LEU A 148 -5.03 5.41 -1.40
CA LEU A 148 -4.69 6.62 -0.63
C LEU A 148 -3.78 6.23 0.55
N ASP A 149 -2.45 6.33 0.37
CA ASP A 149 -1.45 5.93 1.38
C ASP A 149 -0.72 7.16 1.97
N THR A 150 -1.09 7.64 3.13
CA THR A 150 -2.19 7.30 4.00
C THR A 150 -3.17 8.48 4.05
N ILE A 151 -4.43 8.21 4.36
CA ILE A 151 -5.44 9.26 4.39
C ILE A 151 -5.09 10.41 5.36
N ARG A 152 -4.31 10.14 6.42
CA ARG A 152 -3.83 11.17 7.38
C ARG A 152 -2.80 12.14 6.79
N LYS A 153 -2.19 11.81 5.67
CA LYS A 153 -1.22 12.66 4.96
C LYS A 153 -1.87 13.66 4.02
N VAL A 154 -3.18 13.55 3.81
CA VAL A 154 -3.95 14.51 3.03
C VAL A 154 -3.81 15.89 3.66
N ARG A 155 -3.44 16.89 2.83
CA ARG A 155 -3.33 18.29 3.27
C ARG A 155 -4.69 18.81 3.69
N ARG A 156 -4.71 19.58 4.76
CA ARG A 156 -5.94 20.26 5.18
C ARG A 156 -6.35 21.31 4.16
N GLU A 157 -7.62 21.41 3.90
CA GLU A 157 -8.18 22.58 3.25
C GLU A 157 -8.24 23.76 4.23
N ARG A 158 -8.34 24.97 3.68
CA ARG A 158 -8.43 26.18 4.49
C ARG A 158 -9.66 26.08 5.41
N ASN A 159 -9.42 26.32 6.70
CA ASN A 159 -10.43 26.28 7.78
C ASN A 159 -10.96 24.86 8.14
N PHE A 160 -10.37 23.79 7.63
CA PHE A 160 -10.74 22.43 8.01
C PHE A 160 -9.83 21.88 9.11
N SER A 161 -10.42 21.21 10.10
CA SER A 161 -9.70 20.32 11.01
C SER A 161 -9.19 19.08 10.26
N LEU A 162 -8.34 18.27 10.91
CA LEU A 162 -7.90 17.00 10.33
C LEU A 162 -9.09 16.06 10.10
N LYS A 163 -10.02 15.99 11.06
CA LYS A 163 -11.22 15.17 10.95
C LYS A 163 -12.06 15.58 9.75
N GLU A 164 -12.40 16.86 9.62
CA GLU A 164 -13.19 17.37 8.48
C GLU A 164 -12.49 17.13 7.14
N THR A 165 -11.14 17.19 7.11
CA THR A 165 -10.36 16.88 5.90
C THR A 165 -10.50 15.41 5.53
N VAL A 166 -10.43 14.49 6.50
CA VAL A 166 -10.62 13.06 6.26
C VAL A 166 -12.04 12.77 5.82
N ASP A 167 -13.05 13.33 6.54
CA ASP A 167 -14.46 13.16 6.19
C ASP A 167 -14.73 13.64 4.75
N LYS A 168 -14.21 14.81 4.36
CA LYS A 168 -14.33 15.33 2.99
C LYS A 168 -13.65 14.46 1.96
N THR A 169 -12.49 13.87 2.29
CA THR A 169 -11.79 12.93 1.41
C THR A 169 -12.62 11.68 1.17
N ILE A 170 -13.25 11.14 2.20
CA ILE A 170 -14.12 9.96 2.10
C ILE A 170 -15.41 10.28 1.32
N GLU A 171 -16.02 11.44 1.57
CA GLU A 171 -17.17 11.91 0.79
C GLU A 171 -16.85 11.93 -0.72
N TYR A 172 -15.73 12.55 -1.10
CA TYR A 172 -15.29 12.58 -2.50
C TYR A 172 -14.95 11.19 -3.04
N ALA A 173 -14.30 10.32 -2.25
CA ALA A 173 -14.02 8.96 -2.66
C ALA A 173 -15.32 8.16 -2.91
N THR A 174 -16.33 8.34 -2.06
CA THR A 174 -17.64 7.70 -2.21
C THR A 174 -18.38 8.22 -3.46
N GLU A 175 -18.37 9.52 -3.69
CA GLU A 175 -18.94 10.13 -4.90
C GLU A 175 -18.27 9.56 -6.16
N LEU A 176 -16.94 9.59 -6.23
CA LEU A 176 -16.17 9.09 -7.36
C LEU A 176 -16.35 7.57 -7.56
N ARG A 177 -16.40 6.78 -6.48
CA ARG A 177 -16.71 5.34 -6.53
C ARG A 177 -18.05 5.10 -7.23
N ASN A 178 -19.07 5.81 -6.80
CA ASN A 178 -20.42 5.62 -7.33
C ASN A 178 -20.54 6.08 -8.79
N PHE A 179 -19.80 7.10 -9.16
CA PHE A 179 -19.82 7.75 -10.44
C PHE A 179 -18.89 7.06 -11.46
N LEU A 180 -17.59 6.85 -11.12
CA LEU A 180 -16.58 6.26 -12.01
C LEU A 180 -16.56 4.73 -11.96
N LYS A 181 -17.18 4.12 -10.96
CA LYS A 181 -17.08 2.67 -10.65
C LYS A 181 -15.67 2.23 -10.28
N TYR A 182 -14.81 3.14 -9.80
CA TYR A 182 -13.47 2.83 -9.31
C TYR A 182 -13.53 2.24 -7.91
N THR A 183 -12.54 1.41 -7.59
CA THR A 183 -12.36 0.90 -6.22
C THR A 183 -11.42 1.80 -5.45
N PHE A 184 -11.83 2.26 -4.28
CA PHE A 184 -11.02 3.09 -3.40
C PHE A 184 -10.51 2.27 -2.22
N VAL A 185 -9.21 2.36 -1.96
CA VAL A 185 -8.52 1.68 -0.85
C VAL A 185 -7.79 2.72 0.00
N PRO A 186 -8.47 3.37 0.95
CA PRO A 186 -7.80 4.25 1.89
C PRO A 186 -7.03 3.43 2.93
N ILE A 187 -5.75 3.76 3.11
CA ILE A 187 -4.90 3.16 4.14
C ILE A 187 -4.92 4.07 5.36
N VAL A 188 -5.20 3.48 6.52
CA VAL A 188 -5.28 4.19 7.80
C VAL A 188 -4.39 3.54 8.85
N HIS A 189 -3.91 4.35 9.80
CA HIS A 189 -3.19 3.83 10.94
C HIS A 189 -4.14 3.48 12.08
N LEU A 190 -3.82 2.41 12.78
CA LEU A 190 -4.56 2.01 13.96
C LEU A 190 -4.24 2.93 15.15
N ASN A 191 -5.20 3.03 16.06
CA ASN A 191 -5.07 3.71 17.34
C ASN A 191 -4.12 2.92 18.28
N ARG A 192 -3.45 3.62 19.19
CA ARG A 192 -2.62 3.00 20.24
C ARG A 192 -3.43 2.20 21.26
N GLU A 193 -4.73 2.42 21.36
CA GLU A 193 -5.67 1.68 22.21
C GLU A 193 -5.71 0.17 21.95
N MET A 194 -5.15 -0.27 20.81
CA MET A 194 -4.92 -1.70 20.55
C MET A 194 -4.08 -2.39 21.64
N ALA A 195 -3.15 -1.66 22.26
CA ALA A 195 -2.29 -2.17 23.32
C ALA A 195 -2.83 -1.87 24.73
N ASP A 196 -4.10 -1.50 24.86
CA ASP A 196 -4.74 -1.31 26.17
C ASP A 196 -4.74 -2.60 26.97
N ILE A 197 -4.37 -2.50 28.24
CA ILE A 197 -4.19 -3.64 29.15
C ILE A 197 -5.52 -4.38 29.39
N GLU A 198 -6.62 -3.65 29.46
CA GLU A 198 -7.95 -4.25 29.69
C GLU A 198 -8.37 -5.06 28.46
N ARG A 199 -8.15 -4.52 27.27
CA ARG A 199 -8.42 -5.21 26.01
C ARG A 199 -7.55 -6.47 25.85
N LEU A 200 -6.26 -6.39 26.17
CA LEU A 200 -5.34 -7.52 26.16
C LEU A 200 -5.79 -8.62 27.12
N LYS A 201 -6.23 -8.26 28.33
CA LYS A 201 -6.75 -9.22 29.32
C LYS A 201 -8.04 -9.88 28.86
N PHE A 202 -8.93 -9.11 28.22
CA PHE A 202 -10.22 -9.61 27.77
C PHE A 202 -10.11 -10.52 26.54
N MET A 203 -9.35 -10.12 25.53
CA MET A 203 -9.24 -10.85 24.28
C MET A 203 -8.17 -11.95 24.29
N GLY A 204 -7.12 -11.80 25.11
CA GLY A 204 -6.03 -12.76 25.20
C GLY A 204 -5.38 -13.05 23.83
N ASP A 205 -5.29 -14.33 23.49
CA ASP A 205 -4.72 -14.80 22.21
C ASP A 205 -5.61 -14.52 20.98
N LEU A 206 -6.83 -14.06 21.17
CA LEU A 206 -7.76 -13.68 20.12
C LEU A 206 -7.71 -12.18 19.77
N ILE A 207 -6.73 -11.45 20.27
CA ILE A 207 -6.62 -10.03 20.01
C ILE A 207 -6.33 -9.74 18.54
N PHE A 208 -7.09 -8.81 17.95
CA PHE A 208 -6.88 -8.26 16.62
C PHE A 208 -7.46 -6.85 16.52
N PRO A 209 -7.04 -6.03 15.56
CA PRO A 209 -7.62 -4.70 15.34
C PRO A 209 -9.08 -4.82 14.89
N GLN A 210 -9.95 -4.08 15.55
CA GLN A 210 -11.39 -3.98 15.24
C GLN A 210 -11.70 -2.59 14.68
N PRO A 211 -12.87 -2.34 14.09
CA PRO A 211 -13.24 -1.04 13.52
C PRO A 211 -13.06 0.13 14.51
N GLU A 212 -13.33 -0.07 15.79
CA GLU A 212 -13.18 0.95 16.85
C GLU A 212 -11.70 1.36 17.06
N THR A 213 -10.77 0.52 16.64
CA THR A 213 -9.34 0.83 16.71
C THR A 213 -8.84 1.67 15.54
N ILE A 214 -9.70 1.95 14.57
CA ILE A 214 -9.40 2.85 13.47
C ILE A 214 -9.48 4.28 13.99
N LYS A 215 -8.36 4.96 14.00
CA LYS A 215 -8.28 6.32 14.48
C LYS A 215 -8.96 7.27 13.47
N GLU A 216 -9.84 8.12 13.98
CA GLU A 216 -10.20 9.41 13.37
C GLU A 216 -11.56 9.58 12.71
N THR A 217 -12.28 8.56 12.23
CA THR A 217 -13.63 8.85 11.74
C THR A 217 -14.58 7.65 11.76
N GLY A 218 -15.75 7.83 12.38
CA GLY A 218 -16.89 6.92 12.19
C GLY A 218 -17.33 6.82 10.72
N ASN A 219 -17.24 7.93 9.96
CA ASN A 219 -17.64 7.99 8.55
C ASN A 219 -16.87 7.03 7.65
N LEU A 220 -15.59 6.76 7.95
CA LEU A 220 -14.79 5.84 7.14
C LEU A 220 -15.33 4.41 7.24
N SER A 221 -15.70 3.95 8.44
CA SER A 221 -16.28 2.62 8.61
C SER A 221 -17.70 2.56 8.04
N GLU A 222 -18.50 3.62 8.21
CA GLU A 222 -19.85 3.68 7.67
C GLU A 222 -19.91 3.63 6.14
N GLU A 223 -18.94 4.24 5.45
CA GLU A 223 -18.87 4.27 3.98
C GLU A 223 -18.12 3.08 3.37
N ALA A 224 -17.33 2.37 4.16
CA ALA A 224 -16.57 1.22 3.68
C ALA A 224 -17.47 0.04 3.29
N THR A 225 -17.14 -0.62 2.20
CA THR A 225 -17.77 -1.89 1.80
C THR A 225 -17.14 -3.07 2.54
N HIS A 226 -15.83 -3.01 2.72
CA HIS A 226 -15.04 -3.98 3.47
C HIS A 226 -13.99 -3.25 4.29
N ILE A 227 -13.73 -3.74 5.50
CA ILE A 227 -12.64 -3.26 6.34
C ILE A 227 -11.70 -4.42 6.60
N PHE A 228 -10.46 -4.28 6.14
CA PHE A 228 -9.38 -5.20 6.42
C PHE A 228 -8.41 -4.58 7.41
N THR A 229 -7.99 -5.36 8.39
CA THR A 229 -6.91 -4.96 9.29
C THR A 229 -5.77 -5.95 9.23
N MET A 230 -4.54 -5.47 9.34
CA MET A 230 -3.35 -6.30 9.41
C MET A 230 -2.71 -6.17 10.79
N PHE A 231 -2.33 -7.30 11.36
CA PHE A 231 -1.80 -7.39 12.70
C PHE A 231 -0.49 -8.18 12.74
N ASN A 232 0.46 -7.71 13.56
CA ASN A 232 1.68 -8.43 13.87
C ASN A 232 1.54 -9.09 15.25
N PRO A 233 1.29 -10.39 15.36
CA PRO A 233 1.14 -11.06 16.65
C PRO A 233 2.46 -11.18 17.42
N ASN A 234 3.61 -11.03 16.75
CA ASN A 234 4.93 -11.07 17.40
C ASN A 234 5.35 -9.73 18.02
N ASP A 235 4.58 -8.67 17.84
CA ASP A 235 4.89 -7.37 18.42
C ASP A 235 4.93 -7.49 19.96
N GLU A 236 6.06 -7.11 20.55
CA GLU A 236 6.34 -7.24 21.98
C GLU A 236 5.31 -6.52 22.86
N ARG A 237 4.69 -5.47 22.36
CA ARG A 237 3.64 -4.72 23.08
C ARG A 237 2.47 -5.60 23.49
N TYR A 238 2.17 -6.65 22.75
CA TYR A 238 1.06 -7.57 23.01
C TYR A 238 1.48 -8.77 23.86
N ASN A 239 2.77 -9.07 23.95
CA ASN A 239 3.34 -10.16 24.76
C ASN A 239 2.66 -11.53 24.56
N LEU A 240 2.19 -11.81 23.33
CA LEU A 240 1.50 -13.04 23.00
C LEU A 240 2.47 -14.23 22.91
N THR A 241 2.04 -15.38 23.36
CA THR A 241 2.71 -16.68 23.13
C THR A 241 1.92 -17.57 22.17
N LYS A 242 0.63 -17.27 22.04
CA LYS A 242 -0.29 -17.90 21.08
C LYS A 242 -1.11 -16.83 20.37
N HIS A 243 -1.60 -17.14 19.17
CA HIS A 243 -2.52 -16.28 18.43
C HIS A 243 -3.48 -17.12 17.60
N PHE A 244 -4.77 -17.01 17.89
CA PHE A 244 -5.84 -17.86 17.30
C PHE A 244 -5.46 -19.34 17.35
N GLY A 245 -5.02 -19.82 18.52
CA GLY A 245 -4.65 -21.21 18.76
C GLY A 245 -3.25 -21.62 18.28
N LEU A 246 -2.61 -20.83 17.38
CA LEU A 246 -1.24 -21.09 16.93
C LEU A 246 -0.24 -20.65 18.01
N VAL A 247 0.67 -21.56 18.42
CA VAL A 247 1.81 -21.21 19.28
C VAL A 247 2.81 -20.44 18.44
N ILE A 248 3.07 -19.18 18.81
CA ILE A 248 3.95 -18.26 18.05
C ILE A 248 5.31 -18.05 18.72
N LYS A 249 5.44 -18.40 20.00
CA LYS A 249 6.71 -18.34 20.74
C LYS A 249 6.97 -19.64 21.49
N ASP A 250 8.23 -20.05 21.54
CA ASP A 250 8.67 -21.21 22.31
C ASP A 250 8.67 -20.95 23.84
N SER A 251 9.08 -21.94 24.64
CA SER A 251 9.17 -21.84 26.11
C SER A 251 10.21 -20.80 26.57
N LYS A 252 11.18 -20.44 25.71
CA LYS A 252 12.20 -19.41 25.94
C LYS A 252 11.79 -18.06 25.37
N ARG A 253 10.56 -17.94 24.84
CA ARG A 253 9.99 -16.76 24.17
C ARG A 253 10.64 -16.38 22.84
N ASN A 254 11.36 -17.29 22.18
CA ASN A 254 11.83 -17.07 20.84
C ASN A 254 10.65 -17.16 19.85
N GLU A 255 10.64 -16.29 18.85
CA GLU A 255 9.62 -16.32 17.80
C GLU A 255 9.78 -17.56 16.92
N LEU A 256 8.73 -18.36 16.80
CA LEU A 256 8.69 -19.52 15.91
C LEU A 256 8.41 -19.11 14.46
N TYR A 257 7.67 -18.03 14.27
CA TYR A 257 7.25 -17.53 12.97
C TYR A 257 7.45 -16.00 12.88
N PRO A 258 8.69 -15.49 12.74
CA PRO A 258 8.99 -14.05 12.80
C PRO A 258 8.29 -13.23 11.69
N ASN A 259 8.02 -13.88 10.57
CA ASN A 259 7.33 -13.26 9.42
C ASN A 259 5.81 -13.40 9.45
N LEU A 260 5.24 -14.03 10.48
CA LEU A 260 3.79 -14.18 10.61
C LEU A 260 3.11 -12.81 10.71
N ARG A 261 2.09 -12.64 9.90
CA ARG A 261 1.10 -11.57 10.02
C ARG A 261 -0.28 -12.19 9.93
N THR A 262 -1.25 -11.53 10.52
CA THR A 262 -2.65 -11.92 10.37
C THR A 262 -3.43 -10.80 9.72
N ILE A 263 -4.25 -11.16 8.75
CA ILE A 263 -5.16 -10.24 8.06
C ILE A 263 -6.57 -10.61 8.52
N HIS A 264 -7.33 -9.62 8.91
CA HIS A 264 -8.69 -9.80 9.40
C HIS A 264 -9.65 -8.99 8.56
N LEU A 265 -10.67 -9.63 8.00
CA LEU A 265 -11.85 -8.95 7.48
C LEU A 265 -12.75 -8.67 8.68
N VAL A 266 -12.75 -7.45 9.17
CA VAL A 266 -13.42 -7.07 10.42
C VAL A 266 -14.82 -6.53 10.20
N GLU A 267 -15.11 -6.06 8.98
CA GLU A 267 -16.44 -5.61 8.57
C GLU A 267 -16.63 -5.85 7.07
N SER A 268 -17.85 -6.23 6.68
CA SER A 268 -18.22 -6.44 5.28
C SER A 268 -19.73 -6.32 5.07
N ARG A 269 -20.11 -5.69 3.96
CA ARG A 269 -21.53 -5.60 3.55
C ARG A 269 -22.02 -6.83 2.80
N TYR A 270 -21.10 -7.70 2.31
CA TYR A 270 -21.49 -8.77 1.36
C TYR A 270 -21.11 -10.18 1.80
N VAL A 271 -20.17 -10.32 2.70
CA VAL A 271 -19.70 -11.63 3.17
C VAL A 271 -19.70 -11.72 4.69
N PRO A 272 -19.85 -12.93 5.27
CA PRO A 272 -19.76 -13.10 6.72
C PRO A 272 -18.42 -12.63 7.27
N TYR A 273 -18.44 -11.96 8.42
CA TYR A 273 -17.26 -11.52 9.17
C TYR A 273 -17.46 -11.79 10.68
N PRO A 274 -16.40 -11.79 11.52
CA PRO A 274 -15.00 -11.63 11.13
C PRO A 274 -14.41 -12.88 10.46
N GLN A 275 -13.45 -12.67 9.56
CA GLN A 275 -12.62 -13.73 8.97
C GLN A 275 -11.15 -13.44 9.25
N HIS A 276 -10.34 -14.48 9.45
CA HIS A 276 -8.95 -14.37 9.84
C HIS A 276 -8.07 -15.18 8.90
N PHE A 277 -7.01 -14.56 8.39
CA PHE A 277 -6.08 -15.19 7.47
C PHE A 277 -4.66 -15.05 8.02
N ARG A 278 -3.89 -16.13 8.02
CA ARG A 278 -2.47 -16.12 8.35
C ARG A 278 -1.66 -16.01 7.08
N VAL A 279 -0.67 -15.12 7.10
CA VAL A 279 0.25 -14.90 5.98
C VAL A 279 1.68 -14.79 6.48
N ASN A 280 2.64 -15.23 5.68
CA ASN A 280 4.04 -14.93 5.84
C ASN A 280 4.35 -13.65 5.07
N MET A 281 4.81 -12.61 5.78
CA MET A 281 5.21 -11.34 5.18
C MET A 281 6.73 -11.19 5.23
N ASN A 282 7.37 -11.22 4.08
CA ASN A 282 8.76 -10.78 3.98
C ASN A 282 8.79 -9.28 3.69
N GLY A 283 8.99 -8.47 4.73
CA GLY A 283 8.98 -7.01 4.61
C GLY A 283 10.10 -6.45 3.73
N ALA A 284 11.25 -7.13 3.67
CA ALA A 284 12.37 -6.72 2.82
C ALA A 284 12.07 -6.90 1.33
N LEU A 285 11.34 -7.96 1.01
CA LEU A 285 10.95 -8.31 -0.37
C LEU A 285 9.54 -7.85 -0.73
N LYS A 286 8.78 -7.28 0.23
CA LYS A 286 7.37 -6.89 0.08
C LYS A 286 6.49 -8.02 -0.46
N ASP A 287 6.81 -9.25 -0.03
CA ASP A 287 6.15 -10.47 -0.46
C ASP A 287 5.23 -11.02 0.64
N PHE A 288 4.04 -11.43 0.23
CA PHE A 288 3.05 -12.09 1.07
C PHE A 288 2.77 -13.47 0.53
N LYS A 289 2.99 -14.49 1.35
CA LYS A 289 2.66 -15.88 1.01
C LYS A 289 1.63 -16.41 1.97
N LYS A 290 0.81 -17.35 1.49
CA LYS A 290 -0.05 -18.13 2.39
C LYS A 290 0.82 -18.74 3.49
N PHE A 291 0.34 -18.63 4.72
CA PHE A 291 1.00 -19.29 5.84
C PHE A 291 0.74 -20.80 5.76
N GLU A 292 1.80 -21.58 5.84
CA GLU A 292 1.77 -23.04 5.94
C GLU A 292 2.37 -23.39 7.31
N GLU A 293 1.66 -24.20 8.09
CA GLU A 293 2.10 -24.68 9.41
C GLU A 293 3.17 -25.76 9.29
#